data_b2f2608a3b378feed7b9520b4f803445
#
_entry.id   b2f2608a3b378feed7b9520b4f803445
#
_cell.length_a   1.000
_cell.length_b   1.000
_cell.length_c   1.000
_cell.angle_alpha   90.00
_cell.angle_beta   90.00
_cell.angle_gamma   90.00
#
_symmetry.space_group_name_H-M   'P 1'
#
loop_
_entity.id
_entity.type
_entity.pdbx_description
1 polymer ?
#
loop_
_entity_poly.entity_id
_entity_poly.type
_entity_poly.pdbx_seq_one_letter_code
_entity_poly.pdbx_strand_id
1 'polypeptide(L)'
;MRIHFIAIGGAAMHNLAMAVATKAGYVVTGSDDEIFDPARTHLQEAGLLPEEMGWHPEKITSDIDAIILGMHAREDNPELVRARELGIKIYSFPEYLYEQTKDKVRIVVGGSHGKTSTTSMILYVLHHLHDFVCLATLGHRSRLYGRCSD
;
A
#
# COMPACT_ATOMS: atom_id res chain seq x y z
N MET A 1 5.78 -1.18 14.61
CA MET A 1 4.39 -1.08 14.10
C MET A 1 4.13 -2.24 13.17
N ARG A 2 3.08 -3.03 13.43
CA ARG A 2 2.69 -4.18 12.58
C ARG A 2 1.49 -3.80 11.72
N ILE A 3 1.64 -3.92 10.42
CA ILE A 3 0.59 -3.57 9.46
C ILE A 3 0.28 -4.81 8.61
N HIS A 4 -1.00 -5.10 8.48
CA HIS A 4 -1.45 -6.17 7.62
C HIS A 4 -2.24 -5.63 6.42
N PHE A 5 -1.96 -6.16 5.25
CA PHE A 5 -2.60 -5.76 3.99
C PHE A 5 -3.59 -6.84 3.55
N ILE A 6 -4.87 -6.52 3.49
CA ILE A 6 -5.90 -7.37 2.89
C ILE A 6 -5.98 -7.05 1.39
N ALA A 7 -5.85 -8.03 0.53
CA ALA A 7 -5.69 -7.93 -0.92
C ALA A 7 -4.36 -7.22 -1.32
N ILE A 8 -3.24 -7.76 -0.83
CA ILE A 8 -1.89 -7.19 -1.02
C ILE A 8 -1.43 -7.21 -2.48
N GLY A 9 -1.93 -8.14 -3.30
CA GLY A 9 -1.54 -8.30 -4.73
C GLY A 9 -2.05 -7.20 -5.65
N GLY A 10 -2.95 -6.35 -5.19
CA GLY A 10 -3.45 -5.23 -5.98
C GLY A 10 -2.32 -4.30 -6.47
N ALA A 11 -2.48 -3.72 -7.68
CA ALA A 11 -1.43 -2.92 -8.34
C ALA A 11 -0.89 -1.75 -7.50
N ALA A 12 -1.74 -1.09 -6.72
CA ALA A 12 -1.32 -0.03 -5.81
C ALA A 12 -0.89 -0.58 -4.44
N MET A 13 -1.52 -1.68 -4.00
CA MET A 13 -1.33 -2.26 -2.68
C MET A 13 0.07 -2.87 -2.49
N HIS A 14 0.55 -3.69 -3.44
CA HIS A 14 1.87 -4.29 -3.33
C HIS A 14 2.98 -3.23 -3.32
N ASN A 15 2.83 -2.15 -4.10
CA ASN A 15 3.79 -1.05 -4.10
C ASN A 15 3.80 -0.32 -2.75
N LEU A 16 2.62 -0.08 -2.16
CA LEU A 16 2.52 0.53 -0.84
C LEU A 16 3.10 -0.40 0.24
N ALA A 17 2.81 -1.70 0.18
CA ALA A 17 3.34 -2.68 1.13
C ALA A 17 4.87 -2.70 1.12
N MET A 18 5.49 -2.72 -0.05
CA MET A 18 6.95 -2.62 -0.20
C MET A 18 7.49 -1.31 0.37
N ALA A 19 6.85 -0.18 0.07
CA ALA A 19 7.28 1.12 0.59
C ALA A 19 7.17 1.21 2.12
N VAL A 20 6.13 0.65 2.71
CA VAL A 20 5.96 0.61 4.17
C VAL A 20 6.98 -0.32 4.81
N ALA A 21 7.30 -1.45 4.17
CA ALA A 21 8.29 -2.40 4.68
C ALA A 21 9.72 -1.84 4.74
N THR A 22 10.04 -0.81 3.95
CA THR A 22 11.37 -0.14 4.04
C THR A 22 11.51 0.78 5.24
N LYS A 23 10.42 1.10 5.93
CA LYS A 23 10.46 1.97 7.10
C LYS A 23 10.99 1.22 8.33
N ALA A 24 11.93 1.81 9.03
CA ALA A 24 12.48 1.23 10.25
C ALA A 24 11.39 1.00 11.32
N GLY A 25 11.37 -0.20 11.91
CA GLY A 25 10.41 -0.58 12.95
C GLY A 25 9.02 -0.97 12.44
N TYR A 26 8.84 -1.10 11.12
CA TYR A 26 7.59 -1.62 10.54
C TYR A 26 7.73 -3.10 10.19
N VAL A 27 6.72 -3.88 10.53
CA VAL A 27 6.56 -5.28 10.10
C VAL A 27 5.32 -5.33 9.23
N VAL A 28 5.49 -5.76 8.00
CA VAL A 28 4.42 -5.83 7.01
C VAL A 28 4.09 -7.28 6.72
N THR A 29 2.81 -7.59 6.77
CA THR A 29 2.25 -8.88 6.34
C THR A 29 1.08 -8.62 5.40
N GLY A 30 0.64 -9.63 4.69
CA GLY A 30 -0.54 -9.48 3.84
C GLY A 30 -1.12 -10.81 3.41
N SER A 31 -2.32 -10.75 2.85
CA SER A 31 -3.08 -11.86 2.30
C SER A 31 -3.72 -11.46 0.97
N ASP A 32 -3.97 -12.45 0.15
CA ASP A 32 -4.74 -12.31 -1.09
C ASP A 32 -5.26 -13.69 -1.51
N ASP A 33 -6.36 -13.74 -2.22
CA ASP A 33 -6.88 -14.97 -2.79
C ASP A 33 -6.04 -15.44 -3.99
N GLU A 34 -5.54 -14.50 -4.79
CA GLU A 34 -4.68 -14.78 -5.94
C GLU A 34 -3.78 -13.59 -6.26
N ILE A 35 -2.48 -13.84 -6.45
CA ILE A 35 -1.51 -12.80 -6.77
C ILE A 35 -0.86 -13.11 -8.13
N PHE A 36 -1.07 -12.21 -9.09
CA PHE A 36 -0.51 -12.30 -10.43
C PHE A 36 0.76 -11.45 -10.59
N ASP A 37 1.53 -11.75 -11.61
CA ASP A 37 2.64 -10.89 -12.02
C ASP A 37 2.14 -9.54 -12.59
N PRO A 38 2.88 -8.46 -12.34
CA PRO A 38 4.20 -8.37 -11.72
C PRO A 38 4.19 -8.30 -10.17
N ALA A 39 3.02 -8.21 -9.53
CA ALA A 39 2.94 -8.07 -8.07
C ALA A 39 3.56 -9.26 -7.33
N ARG A 40 3.35 -10.47 -7.85
CA ARG A 40 3.91 -11.70 -7.27
C ARG A 40 5.43 -11.65 -7.20
N THR A 41 6.07 -11.35 -8.33
CA THR A 41 7.54 -11.24 -8.41
C THR A 41 8.06 -10.16 -7.47
N HIS A 42 7.44 -8.98 -7.47
CA HIS A 42 7.86 -7.87 -6.61
C HIS A 42 7.74 -8.18 -5.11
N LEU A 43 6.62 -8.80 -4.70
CA LEU A 43 6.41 -9.21 -3.31
C LEU A 43 7.37 -10.31 -2.89
N GLN A 44 7.70 -11.24 -3.79
CA GLN A 44 8.66 -12.29 -3.54
C GLN A 44 10.07 -11.73 -3.32
N GLU A 45 10.51 -10.82 -4.18
CA GLU A 45 11.80 -10.14 -4.06
C GLU A 45 11.89 -9.30 -2.77
N ALA A 46 10.78 -8.71 -2.35
CA ALA A 46 10.70 -7.94 -1.12
C ALA A 46 10.52 -8.81 0.15
N GLY A 47 10.37 -10.14 0.01
CA GLY A 47 10.11 -11.03 1.14
C GLY A 47 8.73 -10.84 1.79
N LEU A 48 7.76 -10.31 1.03
CA LEU A 48 6.41 -9.99 1.49
C LEU A 48 5.34 -10.89 0.86
N LEU A 49 5.74 -11.84 0.01
CA LEU A 49 4.79 -12.76 -0.59
C LEU A 49 4.19 -13.66 0.49
N PRO A 50 2.86 -13.77 0.60
CA PRO A 50 2.22 -14.71 1.51
C PRO A 50 2.67 -16.15 1.23
N GLU A 51 2.93 -16.92 2.27
CA GLU A 51 3.29 -18.35 2.15
C GLU A 51 2.14 -19.17 1.55
N GLU A 52 0.92 -18.80 1.91
CA GLU A 52 -0.31 -19.44 1.46
C GLU A 52 -1.26 -18.38 0.89
N MET A 53 -1.88 -18.70 -0.25
CA MET A 53 -2.94 -17.88 -0.83
C MET A 53 -4.25 -18.12 -0.09
N GLY A 54 -5.12 -17.12 -0.07
CA GLY A 54 -6.40 -17.16 0.60
C GLY A 54 -6.48 -16.20 1.79
N TRP A 55 -7.57 -16.32 2.53
CA TRP A 55 -7.89 -15.46 3.66
C TRP A 55 -7.70 -16.23 4.96
N HIS A 56 -6.91 -15.68 5.87
CA HIS A 56 -6.45 -16.32 7.09
C HIS A 56 -6.82 -15.50 8.33
N PRO A 57 -8.09 -15.53 8.78
CA PRO A 57 -8.53 -14.75 9.93
C PRO A 57 -7.79 -15.09 11.24
N GLU A 58 -7.22 -16.29 11.34
CA GLU A 58 -6.38 -16.71 12.47
C GLU A 58 -5.04 -15.96 12.56
N LYS A 59 -4.57 -15.41 11.43
CA LYS A 59 -3.37 -14.56 11.38
C LYS A 59 -3.63 -13.13 11.84
N ILE A 60 -4.92 -12.75 11.94
CA ILE A 60 -5.33 -11.42 12.43
C ILE A 60 -5.40 -11.46 13.95
N THR A 61 -4.39 -10.92 14.57
CA THR A 61 -4.18 -10.92 16.02
C THR A 61 -4.14 -9.51 16.59
N SER A 62 -4.36 -9.36 17.89
CA SER A 62 -4.44 -8.05 18.56
C SER A 62 -3.13 -7.27 18.59
N ASP A 63 -2.02 -7.86 18.16
CA ASP A 63 -0.72 -7.21 18.02
C ASP A 63 -0.53 -6.49 16.66
N ILE A 64 -1.53 -6.57 15.78
CA ILE A 64 -1.58 -5.78 14.55
C ILE A 64 -2.09 -4.39 14.89
N ASP A 65 -1.28 -3.39 14.57
CA ASP A 65 -1.60 -1.99 14.85
C ASP A 65 -2.61 -1.40 13.85
N ALA A 66 -2.53 -1.84 12.60
CA ALA A 66 -3.42 -1.35 11.55
C ALA A 66 -3.58 -2.35 10.41
N ILE A 67 -4.74 -2.28 9.76
CA ILE A 67 -5.04 -3.00 8.52
C ILE A 67 -5.22 -2.01 7.39
N ILE A 68 -4.64 -2.33 6.23
CA ILE A 68 -4.86 -1.58 4.99
C ILE A 68 -5.68 -2.46 4.06
N LEU A 69 -6.88 -1.96 3.73
CA LEU A 69 -7.85 -2.68 2.94
C LEU A 69 -7.72 -2.34 1.46
N GLY A 70 -7.51 -3.35 0.63
CA GLY A 70 -7.52 -3.23 -0.83
C GLY A 70 -8.93 -3.05 -1.38
N MET A 71 -9.06 -2.38 -2.52
CA MET A 71 -10.35 -2.07 -3.15
C MET A 71 -11.14 -3.32 -3.58
N HIS A 72 -10.47 -4.46 -3.77
CA HIS A 72 -11.09 -5.72 -4.19
C HIS A 72 -11.54 -6.59 -3.02
N ALA A 73 -11.17 -6.23 -1.79
CA ALA A 73 -11.63 -6.96 -0.62
C ALA A 73 -13.12 -6.68 -0.38
N ARG A 74 -13.89 -7.76 -0.27
CA ARG A 74 -15.34 -7.69 -0.03
C ARG A 74 -15.62 -7.38 1.44
N GLU A 75 -16.78 -6.82 1.72
CA GLU A 75 -17.18 -6.50 3.11
C GLU A 75 -17.33 -7.74 4.01
N ASP A 76 -17.59 -8.90 3.41
CA ASP A 76 -17.71 -10.21 4.06
C ASP A 76 -16.37 -10.95 4.18
N ASN A 77 -15.24 -10.30 3.84
CA ASN A 77 -13.92 -10.91 3.97
C ASN A 77 -13.64 -11.33 5.43
N PRO A 78 -13.28 -12.61 5.68
CA PRO A 78 -13.16 -13.14 7.04
C PRO A 78 -12.07 -12.44 7.86
N GLU A 79 -10.99 -11.97 7.25
CA GLU A 79 -9.95 -11.20 7.92
C GLU A 79 -10.44 -9.81 8.31
N LEU A 80 -11.25 -9.18 7.44
CA LEU A 80 -11.85 -7.87 7.73
C LEU A 80 -12.86 -7.97 8.87
N VAL A 81 -13.68 -9.02 8.89
CA VAL A 81 -14.62 -9.29 9.99
C VAL A 81 -13.84 -9.46 11.30
N ARG A 82 -12.80 -10.30 11.28
CA ARG A 82 -11.94 -10.53 12.44
C ARG A 82 -11.26 -9.27 12.96
N ALA A 83 -10.79 -8.43 12.07
CA ALA A 83 -10.17 -7.15 12.41
C ALA A 83 -11.16 -6.20 13.12
N ARG A 84 -12.40 -6.16 12.66
CA ARG A 84 -13.48 -5.38 13.28
C ARG A 84 -13.82 -5.89 14.69
N GLU A 85 -13.87 -7.21 14.86
CA GLU A 85 -14.09 -7.84 16.18
C GLU A 85 -13.00 -7.48 17.19
N LEU A 86 -11.75 -7.44 16.74
CA LEU A 86 -10.59 -7.06 17.56
C LEU A 86 -10.43 -5.55 17.76
N GLY A 87 -11.25 -4.73 17.10
CA GLY A 87 -11.16 -3.28 17.17
C GLY A 87 -9.89 -2.71 16.53
N ILE A 88 -9.25 -3.44 15.62
CA ILE A 88 -8.05 -3.01 14.91
C ILE A 88 -8.41 -1.86 13.96
N LYS A 89 -7.56 -0.84 13.89
CA LYS A 89 -7.78 0.29 13.00
C LYS A 89 -7.64 -0.13 11.54
N ILE A 90 -8.70 0.10 10.77
CA ILE A 90 -8.78 -0.25 9.35
C ILE A 90 -8.71 1.03 8.53
N TYR A 91 -7.84 1.06 7.55
CA TYR A 91 -7.70 2.13 6.58
C TYR A 91 -7.98 1.61 5.18
N SER A 92 -8.66 2.39 4.38
CA SER A 92 -8.57 2.25 2.93
C SER A 92 -7.19 2.74 2.44
N PHE A 93 -6.79 2.32 1.24
CA PHE A 93 -5.54 2.79 0.63
C PHE A 93 -5.43 4.34 0.60
N PRO A 94 -6.44 5.12 0.14
CA PRO A 94 -6.36 6.58 0.15
C PRO A 94 -6.28 7.19 1.55
N GLU A 95 -7.02 6.63 2.53
CA GLU A 95 -6.98 7.10 3.92
C GLU A 95 -5.60 6.90 4.55
N TYR A 96 -4.98 5.75 4.33
CA TYR A 96 -3.65 5.50 4.83
C TYR A 96 -2.63 6.48 4.25
N LEU A 97 -2.67 6.73 2.93
CA LEU A 97 -1.82 7.73 2.29
C LEU A 97 -2.05 9.13 2.84
N TYR A 98 -3.30 9.50 3.04
CA TYR A 98 -3.65 10.79 3.63
C TYR A 98 -3.03 10.93 5.02
N GLU A 99 -3.19 9.92 5.88
CA GLU A 99 -2.62 9.91 7.23
C GLU A 99 -1.07 10.05 7.22
N GLN A 100 -0.41 9.34 6.30
CA GLN A 100 1.05 9.37 6.19
C GLN A 100 1.60 10.67 5.59
N THR A 101 0.74 11.48 4.99
CA THR A 101 1.15 12.71 4.29
C THR A 101 0.52 13.99 4.85
N LYS A 102 -0.03 13.93 6.06
CA LYS A 102 -0.70 15.09 6.70
C LYS A 102 0.21 16.31 6.79
N ASP A 103 1.47 16.09 7.11
CA ASP A 103 2.48 17.13 7.32
C ASP A 103 3.26 17.51 6.04
N LYS A 104 2.84 16.96 4.90
CA LYS A 104 3.52 17.18 3.62
C LYS A 104 2.69 18.03 2.68
N VAL A 105 3.35 18.73 1.77
CA VAL A 105 2.68 19.38 0.65
C VAL A 105 2.15 18.29 -0.29
N ARG A 106 0.84 18.28 -0.52
CA ARG A 106 0.17 17.29 -1.35
C ARG A 106 -0.26 17.91 -2.67
N ILE A 107 0.21 17.33 -3.76
CA ILE A 107 -0.20 17.70 -5.12
C ILE A 107 -1.05 16.57 -5.68
N VAL A 108 -2.30 16.86 -6.03
CA VAL A 108 -3.24 15.90 -6.58
C VAL A 108 -3.50 16.21 -8.04
N VAL A 109 -3.21 15.27 -8.93
CA VAL A 109 -3.46 15.40 -10.37
C VAL A 109 -4.72 14.62 -10.71
N GLY A 110 -5.80 15.34 -10.98
CA GLY A 110 -7.09 14.80 -11.40
C GLY A 110 -7.33 14.94 -12.91
N GLY A 111 -8.23 14.13 -13.46
CA GLY A 111 -8.64 14.21 -14.86
C GLY A 111 -9.03 12.86 -15.46
N SER A 112 -9.73 12.89 -16.59
CA SER A 112 -10.09 11.67 -17.33
C SER A 112 -8.89 11.04 -18.04
N HIS A 113 -8.02 11.86 -18.62
CA HIS A 113 -6.81 11.45 -19.34
C HIS A 113 -5.58 12.22 -18.84
N GLY A 114 -4.38 11.72 -19.12
CA GLY A 114 -3.11 12.40 -18.89
C GLY A 114 -2.63 12.47 -17.44
N LYS A 115 -3.35 11.92 -16.46
CA LYS A 115 -2.95 11.94 -15.04
C LYS A 115 -1.55 11.43 -14.81
N THR A 116 -1.25 10.24 -15.28
CA THR A 116 0.05 9.59 -15.11
C THR A 116 1.16 10.37 -15.80
N SER A 117 0.93 10.86 -17.02
CA SER A 117 1.92 11.65 -17.77
C SER A 117 2.24 12.95 -17.04
N THR A 118 1.22 13.70 -16.61
CA THR A 118 1.41 14.95 -15.86
C THR A 118 2.14 14.70 -14.54
N THR A 119 1.74 13.67 -13.82
CA THR A 119 2.40 13.29 -12.54
C THR A 119 3.86 12.92 -12.77
N SER A 120 4.17 12.16 -13.84
CA SER A 120 5.55 11.80 -14.18
C SER A 120 6.41 13.02 -14.54
N MET A 121 5.84 14.01 -15.24
CA MET A 121 6.55 15.26 -15.53
C MET A 121 6.84 16.06 -14.25
N ILE A 122 5.86 16.18 -13.35
CA ILE A 122 6.05 16.85 -12.06
C ILE A 122 7.17 16.17 -11.27
N LEU A 123 7.13 14.83 -11.19
CA LEU A 123 8.18 14.07 -10.49
C LEU A 123 9.56 14.26 -11.11
N TYR A 124 9.63 14.24 -12.44
CA TYR A 124 10.89 14.44 -13.14
C TYR A 124 11.50 15.80 -12.79
N VAL A 125 10.70 16.86 -12.81
CA VAL A 125 11.14 18.21 -12.46
C VAL A 125 11.59 18.29 -10.99
N LEU A 126 10.78 17.79 -10.06
CA LEU A 126 11.09 17.82 -8.63
C LEU A 126 12.32 16.98 -8.30
N HIS A 127 12.49 15.83 -8.94
CA HIS A 127 13.70 15.01 -8.77
C HIS A 127 14.97 15.75 -9.21
N HIS A 128 14.91 16.53 -10.30
CA HIS A 128 16.05 17.33 -10.78
C HIS A 128 16.33 18.56 -9.91
N LEU A 129 15.31 19.05 -9.20
CA LEU A 129 15.49 20.13 -8.23
C LEU A 129 15.98 19.65 -6.86
N HIS A 130 16.29 18.35 -6.73
CA HIS A 130 16.70 17.70 -5.48
C HIS A 130 15.66 17.76 -4.35
N ASP A 131 14.40 18.01 -4.68
CA ASP A 131 13.30 17.93 -3.72
C ASP A 131 12.87 16.48 -3.47
N PHE A 132 12.66 16.13 -2.21
CA PHE A 132 12.17 14.80 -1.84
C PHE A 132 10.69 14.70 -2.13
N VAL A 133 10.32 13.77 -3.00
CA VAL A 133 8.93 13.51 -3.38
C VAL A 133 8.55 12.08 -3.06
N CYS A 134 7.46 11.93 -2.29
CA CYS A 134 6.79 10.64 -2.13
C CYS A 134 5.58 10.60 -3.05
N LEU A 135 5.57 9.66 -3.99
CA LEU A 135 4.49 9.52 -4.96
C LEU A 135 3.64 8.31 -4.66
N ALA A 136 2.31 8.51 -4.65
CA ALA A 136 1.35 7.45 -4.77
C ALA A 136 0.41 7.73 -5.94
N THR A 137 0.39 6.86 -6.93
CA THR A 137 -0.54 6.97 -8.05
C THR A 137 -1.63 5.90 -7.97
N LEU A 138 -2.87 6.35 -8.15
CA LEU A 138 -4.04 5.48 -8.35
C LEU A 138 -4.20 5.25 -9.86
N GLY A 139 -3.73 4.11 -10.36
CA GLY A 139 -3.90 3.75 -11.77
C GLY A 139 -2.76 2.89 -12.34
N HIS A 140 -3.01 2.23 -13.45
CA HIS A 140 -2.11 1.28 -14.11
C HIS A 140 -0.65 1.78 -14.21
N ARG A 141 0.27 0.99 -13.66
CA ARG A 141 1.73 1.16 -13.61
C ARG A 141 2.22 2.32 -12.74
N SER A 142 2.28 2.08 -11.46
CA SER A 142 2.95 2.98 -10.51
C SER A 142 4.26 2.37 -10.06
N ARG A 143 5.37 3.00 -10.40
CA ARG A 143 6.62 2.83 -9.66
C ARG A 143 6.64 3.88 -8.57
N LEU A 144 6.77 3.45 -7.32
CA LEU A 144 7.12 4.38 -6.26
C LEU A 144 8.59 4.77 -6.44
N TYR A 145 8.83 6.00 -6.83
CA TYR A 145 10.15 6.60 -6.83
C TYR A 145 10.26 7.54 -5.64
N GLY A 146 11.19 7.26 -4.77
CA GLY A 146 11.59 8.16 -3.70
C GLY A 146 11.88 7.43 -2.40
N ARG A 147 13.08 7.56 -1.88
CA ARG A 147 13.39 7.30 -0.48
C ARG A 147 12.61 8.33 0.34
N CYS A 148 11.62 7.91 1.13
CA CYS A 148 11.20 8.71 2.26
C CYS A 148 12.36 8.62 3.28
N SER A 149 13.25 9.60 3.28
CA SER A 149 14.16 9.80 4.40
C SER A 149 13.40 10.51 5.51
N ASP A 150 13.65 10.08 6.71
CA ASP A 150 13.10 10.44 8.02
C ASP A 150 12.75 11.92 8.21
#